data_d36afd3a297908a833f412dd6a78a514
#
_entry.id   d36afd3a297908a833f412dd6a78a514
#
_cell.length_a   1.000
_cell.length_b   1.000
_cell.length_c   1.000
_cell.angle_alpha   90.00
_cell.angle_beta   90.00
_cell.angle_gamma   90.00
#
_symmetry.space_group_name_H-M   'P 1'
#
loop_
_entity.id
_entity.type
_entity.pdbx_description
1 polymer ?
#
loop_
_entity_poly.entity_id
_entity_poly.type
_entity_poly.pdbx_seq_one_letter_code
_entity_poly.pdbx_strand_id
1 'polypeptide(L)'
;MSKENSINNSSSFEMRCGVVIAIFAALMAITDLLAGKYDADEIIGTNDKAMAYSWYQSKSIKETLVQGEISLLMSLKEANAIQKDAIVAVDNHLADLASKSVQYKKEKDEILRGSKTVGQENWVQDVNGEYGRVIGANEIEANLAILSTAGDRFDIAILLYHV
;
A
#
# COMPACT_ATOMS: atom_id res chain seq x y z
N MET A 1 24.02 67.41 10.62
CA MET A 1 24.64 66.05 10.64
C MET A 1 23.79 65.00 11.39
N SER A 2 22.72 65.32 12.10
CA SER A 2 21.96 64.35 12.92
C SER A 2 20.81 63.62 12.17
N LYS A 3 20.28 64.15 11.05
CA LYS A 3 19.18 63.58 10.30
C LYS A 3 19.58 62.49 9.31
N GLU A 4 20.78 62.58 8.71
CA GLU A 4 21.27 61.61 7.74
C GLU A 4 21.62 60.23 8.37
N ASN A 5 22.13 60.25 9.60
CA ASN A 5 22.45 59.01 10.32
C ASN A 5 21.21 58.24 10.79
N SER A 6 20.07 58.91 11.01
CA SER A 6 18.81 58.22 11.37
C SER A 6 18.14 57.56 10.18
N ILE A 7 18.25 58.16 8.98
CA ILE A 7 17.68 57.59 7.74
C ILE A 7 18.46 56.34 7.29
N ASN A 8 19.79 56.34 7.40
CA ASN A 8 20.61 55.20 7.04
C ASN A 8 20.42 53.99 7.99
N ASN A 9 20.17 54.26 9.28
CA ASN A 9 19.91 53.21 10.27
C ASN A 9 18.52 52.53 10.06
N SER A 10 17.49 53.34 9.72
CA SER A 10 16.15 52.75 9.46
C SER A 10 16.14 51.89 8.21
N SER A 11 16.80 52.33 7.12
CA SER A 11 16.87 51.56 5.87
C SER A 11 17.65 50.22 6.03
N SER A 12 18.71 50.23 6.85
CA SER A 12 19.46 49.00 7.13
C SER A 12 18.68 48.01 8.03
N PHE A 13 17.85 48.51 8.93
CA PHE A 13 16.95 47.72 9.76
C PHE A 13 15.83 47.09 8.93
N GLU A 14 15.18 47.88 8.08
CA GLU A 14 14.15 47.43 7.16
C GLU A 14 14.67 46.34 6.21
N MET A 15 15.87 46.49 5.68
CA MET A 15 16.51 45.50 4.84
C MET A 15 16.76 44.18 5.58
N ARG A 16 17.22 44.23 6.83
CA ARG A 16 17.44 43.03 7.67
C ARG A 16 16.13 42.34 8.00
N CYS A 17 15.07 43.08 8.33
CA CYS A 17 13.73 42.53 8.55
C CYS A 17 13.21 41.85 7.27
N GLY A 18 13.38 42.48 6.10
CA GLY A 18 12.99 41.90 4.80
C GLY A 18 13.69 40.59 4.50
N VAL A 19 15.00 40.50 4.80
CA VAL A 19 15.76 39.24 4.61
C VAL A 19 15.26 38.14 5.54
N VAL A 20 14.99 38.48 6.82
CA VAL A 20 14.46 37.49 7.79
C VAL A 20 13.09 36.98 7.35
N ILE A 21 12.20 37.87 6.95
CA ILE A 21 10.87 37.48 6.44
C ILE A 21 10.99 36.59 5.19
N ALA A 22 11.88 36.92 4.26
CA ALA A 22 12.10 36.12 3.05
C ALA A 22 12.61 34.72 3.38
N ILE A 23 13.50 34.57 4.37
CA ILE A 23 13.99 33.27 4.84
C ILE A 23 12.84 32.45 5.44
N PHE A 24 12.01 33.03 6.31
CA PHE A 24 10.87 32.33 6.88
C PHE A 24 9.85 31.93 5.82
N ALA A 25 9.55 32.81 4.87
CA ALA A 25 8.66 32.48 3.75
C ALA A 25 9.18 31.31 2.89
N ALA A 26 10.49 31.27 2.65
CA ALA A 26 11.11 30.17 1.93
C ALA A 26 11.05 28.85 2.72
N LEU A 27 11.28 28.89 4.02
CA LEU A 27 11.16 27.71 4.90
C LEU A 27 9.72 27.18 4.94
N MET A 28 8.73 28.07 5.05
CA MET A 28 7.32 27.70 5.00
C MET A 28 6.97 27.02 3.66
N ALA A 29 7.38 27.59 2.54
CA ALA A 29 7.12 27.03 1.22
C ALA A 29 7.74 25.61 1.04
N ILE A 30 8.93 25.39 1.59
CA ILE A 30 9.57 24.06 1.58
C ILE A 30 8.79 23.08 2.46
N THR A 31 8.34 23.53 3.65
CA THR A 31 7.58 22.69 4.58
C THR A 31 6.25 22.26 3.96
N ASP A 32 5.52 23.20 3.35
CA ASP A 32 4.25 22.93 2.65
C ASP A 32 4.44 21.95 1.47
N LEU A 33 5.52 22.11 0.69
CA LEU A 33 5.82 21.22 -0.40
C LEU A 33 6.11 19.78 0.09
N LEU A 34 6.83 19.64 1.19
CA LEU A 34 7.15 18.35 1.79
C LEU A 34 5.91 17.70 2.39
N ALA A 35 5.06 18.44 3.10
CA ALA A 35 3.78 17.95 3.61
C ALA A 35 2.92 17.40 2.47
N GLY A 36 2.69 18.18 1.42
CA GLY A 36 1.90 17.74 0.27
C GLY A 36 2.48 16.51 -0.45
N LYS A 37 3.80 16.30 -0.41
CA LYS A 37 4.42 15.09 -0.94
C LYS A 37 4.08 13.87 -0.05
N TYR A 38 4.18 13.99 1.27
CA TYR A 38 3.85 12.89 2.18
C TYR A 38 2.37 12.52 2.10
N ASP A 39 1.47 13.48 1.99
CA ASP A 39 0.04 13.25 1.79
C ASP A 39 -0.23 12.48 0.49
N ALA A 40 0.42 12.87 -0.61
CA ALA A 40 0.28 12.18 -1.88
C ALA A 40 0.80 10.73 -1.81
N ASP A 41 1.95 10.51 -1.19
CA ASP A 41 2.53 9.18 -1.01
C ASP A 41 1.65 8.30 -0.09
N GLU A 42 1.00 8.88 0.94
CA GLU A 42 0.06 8.19 1.83
C GLU A 42 -1.22 7.77 1.08
N ILE A 43 -1.76 8.63 0.21
CA ILE A 43 -2.92 8.31 -0.63
C ILE A 43 -2.59 7.15 -1.57
N ILE A 44 -1.43 7.19 -2.23
CA ILE A 44 -0.98 6.11 -3.12
C ILE A 44 -0.84 4.81 -2.34
N GLY A 45 -0.13 4.82 -1.22
CA GLY A 45 0.06 3.64 -0.39
C GLY A 45 -1.25 3.08 0.18
N THR A 46 -2.23 3.93 0.50
CA THR A 46 -3.58 3.51 0.93
C THR A 46 -4.32 2.79 -0.19
N ASN A 47 -4.21 3.27 -1.43
CA ASN A 47 -4.78 2.59 -2.59
C ASN A 47 -4.10 1.26 -2.86
N ASP A 48 -2.77 1.18 -2.76
CA ASP A 48 -2.01 -0.06 -2.93
C ASP A 48 -2.40 -1.09 -1.85
N LYS A 49 -2.56 -0.66 -0.60
CA LYS A 49 -3.08 -1.49 0.49
C LYS A 49 -4.47 -2.02 0.17
N ALA A 50 -5.38 -1.16 -0.29
CA ALA A 50 -6.75 -1.56 -0.65
C ALA A 50 -6.75 -2.59 -1.79
N MET A 51 -5.91 -2.41 -2.81
CA MET A 51 -5.75 -3.36 -3.91
C MET A 51 -5.19 -4.70 -3.44
N ALA A 52 -4.17 -4.70 -2.58
CA ALA A 52 -3.60 -5.93 -2.03
C ALA A 52 -4.64 -6.73 -1.22
N TYR A 53 -5.42 -6.07 -0.37
CA TYR A 53 -6.49 -6.73 0.38
C TYR A 53 -7.65 -7.21 -0.52
N SER A 54 -8.01 -6.47 -1.57
CA SER A 54 -8.99 -6.91 -2.57
C SER A 54 -8.52 -8.19 -3.28
N TRP A 55 -7.24 -8.26 -3.62
CA TRP A 55 -6.64 -9.46 -4.19
C TRP A 55 -6.66 -10.64 -3.22
N TYR A 56 -6.29 -10.41 -1.97
CA TYR A 56 -6.37 -11.41 -0.92
C TYR A 56 -7.80 -11.96 -0.77
N GLN A 57 -8.79 -11.08 -0.73
CA GLN A 57 -10.20 -11.46 -0.66
C GLN A 57 -10.63 -12.29 -1.88
N SER A 58 -10.25 -11.88 -3.09
CA SER A 58 -10.55 -12.62 -4.32
C SER A 58 -9.98 -14.05 -4.28
N LYS A 59 -8.74 -14.23 -3.84
CA LYS A 59 -8.11 -15.55 -3.69
C LYS A 59 -8.76 -16.36 -2.56
N SER A 60 -9.16 -15.70 -1.47
CA SER A 60 -9.87 -16.32 -0.37
C SER A 60 -11.25 -16.86 -0.79
N ILE A 61 -12.00 -16.09 -1.57
CA ILE A 61 -13.29 -16.52 -2.13
C ILE A 61 -13.10 -17.73 -3.04
N LYS A 62 -12.11 -17.70 -3.94
CA LYS A 62 -11.79 -18.83 -4.84
C LYS A 62 -11.42 -20.08 -4.05
N GLU A 63 -10.60 -19.96 -3.00
CA GLU A 63 -10.25 -21.08 -2.13
C GLU A 63 -11.48 -21.66 -1.44
N THR A 64 -12.35 -20.79 -0.88
CA THR A 64 -13.57 -21.22 -0.20
C THR A 64 -14.53 -21.94 -1.14
N LEU A 65 -14.70 -21.47 -2.38
CA LEU A 65 -15.52 -22.12 -3.39
C LEU A 65 -14.98 -23.52 -3.73
N VAL A 66 -13.68 -23.65 -3.97
CA VAL A 66 -13.01 -24.91 -4.24
C VAL A 66 -13.15 -25.87 -3.06
N GLN A 67 -12.98 -25.40 -1.83
CA GLN A 67 -13.18 -26.23 -0.64
C GLN A 67 -14.64 -26.68 -0.48
N GLY A 68 -15.60 -25.81 -0.78
CA GLY A 68 -17.03 -26.16 -0.79
C GLY A 68 -17.34 -27.24 -1.82
N GLU A 69 -16.77 -27.15 -3.03
CA GLU A 69 -16.93 -28.16 -4.10
C GLU A 69 -16.31 -29.51 -3.70
N ILE A 70 -15.09 -29.50 -3.13
CA ILE A 70 -14.47 -30.70 -2.57
C ILE A 70 -15.37 -31.36 -1.53
N SER A 71 -15.87 -30.56 -0.55
CA SER A 71 -16.74 -31.07 0.50
C SER A 71 -18.02 -31.69 -0.05
N LEU A 72 -18.65 -31.03 -1.04
CA LEU A 72 -19.85 -31.55 -1.70
C LEU A 72 -19.58 -32.88 -2.41
N LEU A 73 -18.50 -32.96 -3.23
CA LEU A 73 -18.16 -34.17 -3.97
C LEU A 73 -17.80 -35.33 -3.03
N MET A 74 -17.09 -35.05 -1.94
CA MET A 74 -16.80 -36.05 -0.91
C MET A 74 -18.08 -36.58 -0.25
N SER A 75 -19.00 -35.70 0.11
CA SER A 75 -20.28 -36.09 0.70
C SER A 75 -21.14 -36.93 -0.24
N LEU A 76 -21.17 -36.60 -1.55
CA LEU A 76 -21.86 -37.39 -2.56
C LEU A 76 -21.23 -38.78 -2.73
N LYS A 77 -19.92 -38.86 -2.65
CA LYS A 77 -19.17 -40.13 -2.73
C LYS A 77 -19.47 -41.00 -1.50
N GLU A 78 -19.44 -40.43 -0.30
CA GLU A 78 -19.76 -41.13 0.96
C GLU A 78 -21.22 -41.64 0.97
N ALA A 79 -22.13 -40.85 0.43
CA ALA A 79 -23.54 -41.24 0.29
C ALA A 79 -23.80 -42.31 -0.79
N ASN A 80 -22.77 -42.76 -1.53
CA ASN A 80 -22.88 -43.65 -2.71
C ASN A 80 -23.84 -43.08 -3.79
N ALA A 81 -23.92 -41.76 -3.90
CA ALA A 81 -24.78 -41.08 -4.88
C ALA A 81 -24.10 -40.96 -6.27
N ILE A 82 -22.83 -41.35 -6.38
CA ILE A 82 -22.05 -41.30 -7.63
C ILE A 82 -22.09 -42.69 -8.29
N GLN A 83 -22.38 -42.72 -9.59
CA GLN A 83 -22.34 -43.94 -10.38
C GLN A 83 -20.92 -44.53 -10.41
N LYS A 84 -20.81 -45.87 -10.39
CA LYS A 84 -19.51 -46.56 -10.26
C LYS A 84 -18.53 -46.25 -11.39
N ASP A 85 -19.01 -46.03 -12.59
CA ASP A 85 -18.24 -45.66 -13.78
C ASP A 85 -17.73 -44.23 -13.74
N ALA A 86 -18.41 -43.35 -12.98
CA ALA A 86 -18.02 -41.92 -12.80
C ALA A 86 -17.01 -41.73 -11.65
N ILE A 87 -16.79 -42.70 -10.77
CA ILE A 87 -15.94 -42.57 -9.59
C ILE A 87 -14.52 -42.10 -9.95
N VAL A 88 -13.91 -42.67 -10.97
CA VAL A 88 -12.54 -42.32 -11.39
C VAL A 88 -12.46 -40.88 -11.87
N ALA A 89 -13.45 -40.42 -12.61
CA ALA A 89 -13.51 -39.02 -13.07
C ALA A 89 -13.65 -38.06 -11.91
N VAL A 90 -14.49 -38.39 -10.92
CA VAL A 90 -14.68 -37.59 -9.70
C VAL A 90 -13.40 -37.56 -8.88
N ASP A 91 -12.68 -38.67 -8.74
CA ASP A 91 -11.41 -38.69 -8.00
C ASP A 91 -10.34 -37.84 -8.67
N ASN A 92 -10.23 -37.87 -10.00
CA ASN A 92 -9.35 -37.00 -10.75
C ASN A 92 -9.71 -35.53 -10.57
N HIS A 93 -11.01 -35.19 -10.57
CA HIS A 93 -11.47 -33.82 -10.33
C HIS A 93 -11.21 -33.35 -8.90
N LEU A 94 -11.39 -34.20 -7.92
CA LEU A 94 -11.04 -33.92 -6.51
C LEU A 94 -9.53 -33.64 -6.36
N ALA A 95 -8.66 -34.36 -7.07
CA ALA A 95 -7.23 -34.12 -7.05
C ALA A 95 -6.86 -32.75 -7.67
N ASP A 96 -7.52 -32.36 -8.78
CA ASP A 96 -7.35 -31.04 -9.40
C ASP A 96 -7.81 -29.92 -8.46
N LEU A 97 -8.98 -30.07 -7.85
CA LEU A 97 -9.50 -29.11 -6.88
C LEU A 97 -8.59 -28.97 -5.66
N ALA A 98 -8.05 -30.07 -5.14
CA ALA A 98 -7.11 -30.04 -4.03
C ALA A 98 -5.83 -29.26 -4.39
N SER A 99 -5.31 -29.45 -5.61
CA SER A 99 -4.16 -28.70 -6.13
C SER A 99 -4.46 -27.21 -6.22
N LYS A 100 -5.64 -26.83 -6.75
CA LYS A 100 -6.08 -25.43 -6.82
C LYS A 100 -6.23 -24.78 -5.43
N SER A 101 -6.75 -25.52 -4.45
CA SER A 101 -6.86 -25.03 -3.07
C SER A 101 -5.49 -24.70 -2.48
N VAL A 102 -4.50 -25.56 -2.67
CA VAL A 102 -3.11 -25.32 -2.24
C VAL A 102 -2.51 -24.11 -2.95
N GLN A 103 -2.75 -23.99 -4.27
CA GLN A 103 -2.29 -22.84 -5.04
C GLN A 103 -2.87 -21.51 -4.49
N TYR A 104 -4.19 -21.42 -4.30
CA TYR A 104 -4.81 -20.21 -3.77
C TYR A 104 -4.32 -19.85 -2.37
N LYS A 105 -4.08 -20.84 -1.52
CA LYS A 105 -3.49 -20.63 -0.19
C LYS A 105 -2.09 -20.02 -0.29
N LYS A 106 -1.25 -20.53 -1.21
CA LYS A 106 0.09 -19.99 -1.47
C LYS A 106 0.01 -18.55 -1.99
N GLU A 107 -0.85 -18.30 -2.98
CA GLU A 107 -1.04 -16.97 -3.55
C GLU A 107 -1.50 -15.94 -2.49
N LYS A 108 -2.37 -16.32 -1.57
CA LYS A 108 -2.77 -15.47 -0.43
C LYS A 108 -1.59 -15.12 0.48
N ASP A 109 -0.73 -16.09 0.78
CA ASP A 109 0.46 -15.86 1.61
C ASP A 109 1.45 -14.93 0.90
N GLU A 110 1.62 -15.07 -0.41
CA GLU A 110 2.44 -14.19 -1.25
C GLU A 110 1.89 -12.75 -1.27
N ILE A 111 0.58 -12.55 -1.32
CA ILE A 111 -0.05 -11.23 -1.27
C ILE A 111 0.16 -10.56 0.08
N LEU A 112 0.12 -11.30 1.19
CA LEU A 112 0.31 -10.74 2.53
C LEU A 112 1.77 -10.43 2.83
N ARG A 113 2.69 -11.34 2.49
CA ARG A 113 4.10 -11.26 2.86
C ARG A 113 4.99 -10.67 1.78
N GLY A 114 4.48 -10.60 0.55
CA GLY A 114 5.25 -10.29 -0.62
C GLY A 114 5.95 -11.52 -1.21
N SER A 115 6.30 -11.43 -2.48
CA SER A 115 7.03 -12.48 -3.19
C SER A 115 7.98 -11.84 -4.20
N LYS A 116 9.18 -12.41 -4.31
CA LYS A 116 10.17 -12.01 -5.32
C LYS A 116 9.92 -12.71 -6.66
N THR A 117 9.16 -13.81 -6.64
CA THR A 117 8.83 -14.61 -7.82
C THR A 117 7.36 -14.98 -7.76
N VAL A 118 6.56 -14.43 -8.65
CA VAL A 118 5.14 -14.76 -8.83
C VAL A 118 4.91 -15.37 -10.19
N GLY A 119 3.88 -16.22 -10.31
CA GLY A 119 3.43 -16.72 -11.60
C GLY A 119 3.04 -15.58 -12.54
N GLN A 120 3.19 -15.81 -13.85
CA GLN A 120 2.95 -14.81 -14.89
C GLN A 120 1.54 -14.21 -14.83
N GLU A 121 0.57 -15.01 -14.41
CA GLU A 121 -0.84 -14.61 -14.23
C GLU A 121 -1.06 -13.60 -13.08
N ASN A 122 -0.08 -13.46 -12.19
CA ASN A 122 -0.11 -12.56 -11.06
C ASN A 122 0.98 -11.47 -11.13
N TRP A 123 1.56 -11.23 -12.30
CA TRP A 123 2.58 -10.20 -12.45
C TRP A 123 2.01 -8.82 -12.17
N VAL A 124 2.66 -8.13 -11.25
CA VAL A 124 2.42 -6.73 -10.93
C VAL A 124 3.72 -5.99 -11.11
N GLN A 125 3.62 -4.77 -11.58
CA GLN A 125 4.73 -3.84 -11.55
C GLN A 125 4.88 -3.33 -10.12
N ASP A 126 6.04 -3.56 -9.51
CA ASP A 126 6.34 -3.00 -8.20
C ASP A 126 6.71 -1.50 -8.30
N VAL A 127 6.99 -0.89 -7.13
CA VAL A 127 7.37 0.53 -7.04
C VAL A 127 8.66 0.84 -7.83
N ASN A 128 9.53 -0.16 -8.07
CA ASN A 128 10.77 -0.01 -8.82
C ASN A 128 10.62 -0.39 -10.30
N GLY A 129 9.43 -0.76 -10.72
CA GLY A 129 9.16 -1.21 -12.08
C GLY A 129 9.63 -2.63 -12.39
N GLU A 130 9.94 -3.42 -11.36
CA GLU A 130 10.33 -4.84 -11.51
C GLU A 130 9.09 -5.72 -11.62
N TYR A 131 8.98 -6.46 -12.73
CA TYR A 131 7.91 -7.44 -12.89
C TYR A 131 8.23 -8.75 -12.15
N GLY A 132 7.19 -9.42 -11.70
CA GLY A 132 7.32 -10.68 -10.98
C GLY A 132 7.59 -10.54 -9.49
N ARG A 133 7.54 -9.30 -8.95
CA ARG A 133 7.58 -9.02 -7.53
C ARG A 133 6.23 -8.49 -7.06
N VAL A 134 5.77 -9.00 -5.93
CA VAL A 134 4.61 -8.46 -5.20
C VAL A 134 5.11 -7.89 -3.88
N ILE A 135 4.83 -6.63 -3.63
CA ILE A 135 5.03 -6.02 -2.32
C ILE A 135 3.92 -6.55 -1.41
N GLY A 136 4.28 -7.11 -0.26
CA GLY A 136 3.31 -7.67 0.67
C GLY A 136 2.45 -6.60 1.30
N ALA A 137 1.16 -6.91 1.53
CA ALA A 137 0.24 -6.00 2.22
C ALA A 137 0.78 -5.55 3.58
N ASN A 138 1.50 -6.41 4.30
CA ASN A 138 2.13 -6.08 5.57
C ASN A 138 3.26 -5.05 5.42
N GLU A 139 4.05 -5.13 4.32
CA GLU A 139 5.10 -4.15 4.02
C GLU A 139 4.49 -2.79 3.65
N ILE A 140 3.44 -2.79 2.83
CA ILE A 140 2.70 -1.57 2.48
C ILE A 140 2.15 -0.90 3.75
N GLU A 141 1.55 -1.67 4.66
CA GLU A 141 1.00 -1.16 5.91
C GLU A 141 2.08 -0.57 6.84
N ALA A 142 3.24 -1.22 6.93
CA ALA A 142 4.37 -0.71 7.69
C ALA A 142 4.92 0.61 7.11
N ASN A 143 5.02 0.70 5.78
CA ASN A 143 5.45 1.91 5.09
C ASN A 143 4.45 3.07 5.28
N LEU A 144 3.15 2.78 5.21
CA LEU A 144 2.10 3.77 5.49
C LEU A 144 2.19 4.33 6.90
N ALA A 145 2.44 3.51 7.92
CA ALA A 145 2.61 3.98 9.30
C ALA A 145 3.79 4.95 9.44
N ILE A 146 4.87 4.73 8.69
CA ILE A 146 6.04 5.63 8.65
C ILE A 146 5.68 6.94 7.95
N LEU A 147 4.99 6.88 6.80
CA LEU A 147 4.58 8.05 6.03
C LEU A 147 3.61 8.94 6.84
N SER A 148 2.58 8.35 7.46
CA SER A 148 1.62 9.06 8.31
C SER A 148 2.33 9.76 9.48
N THR A 149 3.25 9.06 10.16
CA THR A 149 4.03 9.67 11.25
C THR A 149 4.90 10.84 10.77
N ALA A 150 5.43 10.76 9.55
CA ALA A 150 6.22 11.84 8.97
C ALA A 150 5.31 13.03 8.59
N GLY A 151 4.16 12.78 7.95
CA GLY A 151 3.15 13.77 7.61
C GLY A 151 2.69 14.57 8.84
N ASP A 152 2.29 13.89 9.90
CA ASP A 152 1.87 14.51 11.18
C ASP A 152 2.90 15.50 11.73
N ARG A 153 4.19 15.20 11.57
CA ARG A 153 5.27 16.12 12.03
C ARG A 153 5.35 17.39 11.19
N PHE A 154 5.10 17.30 9.89
CA PHE A 154 5.06 18.46 9.01
C PHE A 154 3.82 19.31 9.27
N ASP A 155 2.67 18.70 9.52
CA ASP A 155 1.44 19.41 9.89
C ASP A 155 1.60 20.19 11.18
N ILE A 156 2.24 19.61 12.20
CA ILE A 156 2.56 20.32 13.45
C ILE A 156 3.50 21.49 13.16
N ALA A 157 4.51 21.33 12.30
CA ALA A 157 5.41 22.42 11.93
C ALA A 157 4.67 23.56 11.23
N ILE A 158 3.77 23.25 10.30
CA ILE A 158 2.92 24.22 9.60
C ILE A 158 2.05 24.99 10.61
N LEU A 159 1.41 24.29 11.55
CA LEU A 159 0.60 24.94 12.61
C LEU A 159 1.42 25.92 13.45
N LEU A 160 2.68 25.60 13.76
CA LEU A 160 3.55 26.49 14.53
C LEU A 160 3.96 27.76 13.77
N TYR A 161 3.95 27.75 12.45
CA TYR A 161 4.22 28.93 11.63
C TYR A 161 3.00 29.85 11.47
N HIS A 162 1.79 29.34 11.71
CA HIS A 162 0.54 30.10 11.59
C HIS A 162 0.09 30.76 12.91
N VAL A 163 0.79 30.57 14.02
CA VAL A 163 0.55 31.20 15.32
C VAL A 163 1.52 32.38 15.55
#